data_49f4dab02cdaefa987013c63ed438513
#
_entry.id   49f4dab02cdaefa987013c63ed438513
#
_cell.length_a   1.000
_cell.length_b   1.000
_cell.length_c   1.000
_cell.angle_alpha   90.00
_cell.angle_beta   90.00
_cell.angle_gamma   90.00
#
_symmetry.space_group_name_H-M   'P 1'
#
loop_
_entity.id
_entity.type
_entity.pdbx_description
1 polymer ?
#
loop_
_entity_poly.entity_id
_entity_poly.type
_entity_poly.pdbx_seq_one_letter_code
_entity_poly.pdbx_strand_id
1 'polypeptide(L)'
;MDIKKYLNKNVKVIIERPLGSKHPKHDFIYPVNYGYVPNTISGDGEELDCYVLGIFEPIKEFKGKCIAIIHRLNDNDDKLIIVPEDRKFSNKEIDVLVEFQEKFFKHEIIRENIEFNSLIPELSVSNIENSKRFYEDLGFKTIYERIEDKFSFIQLEDNQIMIEEQNNNWNVGKMEYPYGNGINISMSVNDVKKLYGDLKVKQVKLFMDLKVNEYRVDNVVFQDNEFLVQDPDGYLLRFND
;
A
#
# COMPACT_ATOMS: atom_id res chain seq x y z
N MET A 1 1.03 -14.78 -19.04
CA MET A 1 0.91 -13.33 -18.74
C MET A 1 1.32 -13.09 -17.29
N ASP A 2 2.04 -12.00 -16.99
CA ASP A 2 2.28 -11.65 -15.59
C ASP A 2 1.00 -11.00 -15.01
N ILE A 3 0.21 -11.80 -14.30
CA ILE A 3 -1.06 -11.35 -13.69
C ILE A 3 -0.83 -10.43 -12.49
N LYS A 4 0.33 -10.53 -11.81
CA LYS A 4 0.67 -9.70 -10.64
C LYS A 4 0.75 -8.20 -10.97
N LYS A 5 0.95 -7.85 -12.25
CA LYS A 5 0.95 -6.44 -12.70
C LYS A 5 -0.36 -5.68 -12.44
N TYR A 6 -1.47 -6.40 -12.17
CA TYR A 6 -2.77 -5.80 -11.85
C TYR A 6 -2.93 -5.46 -10.36
N LEU A 7 -2.14 -6.08 -9.48
CA LEU A 7 -2.21 -5.81 -8.04
C LEU A 7 -2.04 -4.31 -7.75
N ASN A 8 -2.88 -3.81 -6.88
CA ASN A 8 -2.98 -2.40 -6.46
C ASN A 8 -3.26 -1.39 -7.61
N LYS A 9 -3.63 -1.86 -8.81
CA LYS A 9 -4.02 -0.99 -9.93
C LYS A 9 -5.53 -0.89 -10.05
N ASN A 10 -6.00 0.25 -10.59
CA ASN A 10 -7.38 0.41 -11.02
C ASN A 10 -7.59 -0.31 -12.35
N VAL A 11 -8.52 -1.26 -12.35
CA VAL A 11 -8.83 -2.12 -13.49
C VAL A 11 -10.27 -1.88 -13.93
N LYS A 12 -10.48 -1.67 -15.23
CA LYS A 12 -11.83 -1.65 -15.82
C LYS A 12 -12.21 -3.08 -16.17
N VAL A 13 -13.41 -3.49 -15.74
CA VAL A 13 -13.95 -4.84 -15.98
C VAL A 13 -15.33 -4.78 -16.60
N ILE A 14 -15.66 -5.80 -17.40
CA ILE A 14 -16.99 -6.01 -17.98
C ILE A 14 -17.64 -7.17 -17.23
N ILE A 15 -18.88 -6.98 -16.81
CA ILE A 15 -19.62 -7.98 -16.04
C ILE A 15 -20.41 -8.88 -16.99
N GLU A 16 -20.06 -10.14 -16.97
CA GLU A 16 -20.74 -11.18 -17.78
C GLU A 16 -21.82 -11.92 -16.95
N ARG A 17 -21.56 -12.06 -15.64
CA ARG A 17 -22.45 -12.71 -14.69
C ARG A 17 -22.76 -11.73 -13.55
N PRO A 18 -23.81 -10.92 -13.69
CA PRO A 18 -24.23 -10.01 -12.63
C PRO A 18 -24.62 -10.74 -11.36
N LEU A 19 -24.50 -10.08 -10.22
CA LEU A 19 -24.98 -10.56 -8.92
C LEU A 19 -26.43 -11.06 -9.06
N GLY A 20 -26.71 -12.26 -8.57
CA GLY A 20 -28.04 -12.91 -8.65
C GLY A 20 -28.29 -13.69 -9.94
N SER A 21 -27.40 -13.67 -10.93
CA SER A 21 -27.52 -14.48 -12.15
C SER A 21 -27.20 -15.95 -11.89
N LYS A 22 -27.85 -16.86 -12.68
CA LYS A 22 -27.56 -18.29 -12.65
C LYS A 22 -26.36 -18.64 -13.51
N HIS A 23 -25.55 -19.59 -13.07
CA HIS A 23 -24.49 -20.15 -13.90
C HIS A 23 -25.11 -20.96 -15.06
N PRO A 24 -24.60 -20.83 -16.31
CA PRO A 24 -25.24 -21.46 -17.49
C PRO A 24 -25.16 -23.00 -17.51
N LYS A 25 -24.17 -23.58 -16.81
CA LYS A 25 -23.91 -25.03 -16.83
C LYS A 25 -24.01 -25.69 -15.45
N HIS A 26 -24.04 -24.92 -14.36
CA HIS A 26 -24.03 -25.42 -13.00
C HIS A 26 -25.19 -24.84 -12.18
N ASP A 27 -25.68 -25.57 -11.20
CA ASP A 27 -26.85 -25.16 -10.40
C ASP A 27 -26.45 -24.30 -9.21
N PHE A 28 -25.83 -23.13 -9.49
CA PHE A 28 -25.59 -22.10 -8.49
C PHE A 28 -25.88 -20.70 -9.02
N ILE A 29 -26.08 -19.78 -8.08
CA ILE A 29 -26.30 -18.35 -8.34
C ILE A 29 -25.03 -17.60 -7.95
N TYR A 30 -24.63 -16.62 -8.75
CA TYR A 30 -23.52 -15.73 -8.44
C TYR A 30 -23.90 -14.79 -7.28
N PRO A 31 -23.31 -14.93 -6.09
CA PRO A 31 -23.57 -14.03 -4.95
C PRO A 31 -22.81 -12.70 -5.07
N VAL A 32 -21.93 -12.57 -6.06
CA VAL A 32 -21.14 -11.38 -6.38
C VAL A 32 -21.18 -11.15 -7.88
N ASN A 33 -20.83 -9.93 -8.32
CA ASN A 33 -20.65 -9.67 -9.75
C ASN A 33 -19.38 -10.38 -10.24
N TYR A 34 -19.48 -11.03 -11.39
CA TYR A 34 -18.38 -11.75 -12.04
C TYR A 34 -18.25 -11.33 -13.48
N GLY A 35 -17.03 -11.20 -13.96
CA GLY A 35 -16.77 -10.77 -15.32
C GLY A 35 -15.30 -10.90 -15.68
N TYR A 36 -14.83 -10.10 -16.61
CA TYR A 36 -13.49 -10.20 -17.17
C TYR A 36 -12.86 -8.83 -17.42
N VAL A 37 -11.55 -8.82 -17.57
CA VAL A 37 -10.76 -7.65 -17.98
C VAL A 37 -10.65 -7.64 -19.51
N PRO A 38 -11.24 -6.66 -20.20
CA PRO A 38 -11.24 -6.64 -21.68
C PRO A 38 -9.83 -6.50 -22.26
N ASN A 39 -9.62 -7.09 -23.42
CA ASN A 39 -8.35 -7.08 -24.16
C ASN A 39 -7.19 -7.75 -23.40
N THR A 40 -7.48 -8.76 -22.62
CA THR A 40 -6.49 -9.62 -21.94
C THR A 40 -6.54 -11.03 -22.50
N ILE A 41 -5.50 -11.83 -22.24
CA ILE A 41 -5.48 -13.25 -22.53
C ILE A 41 -4.95 -13.95 -21.29
N SER A 42 -5.78 -14.79 -20.67
CA SER A 42 -5.44 -15.63 -19.52
C SER A 42 -4.70 -16.91 -19.94
N GLY A 43 -4.38 -17.75 -18.97
CA GLY A 43 -3.66 -19.01 -19.20
C GLY A 43 -4.44 -20.06 -19.99
N ASP A 44 -5.77 -19.95 -20.02
CA ASP A 44 -6.70 -20.80 -20.79
C ASP A 44 -7.01 -20.27 -22.20
N GLY A 45 -6.52 -19.07 -22.55
CA GLY A 45 -6.72 -18.41 -23.85
C GLY A 45 -7.93 -17.47 -23.92
N GLU A 46 -8.75 -17.41 -22.87
CA GLU A 46 -9.87 -16.48 -22.76
C GLU A 46 -9.42 -15.17 -22.07
N GLU A 47 -10.33 -14.20 -21.94
CA GLU A 47 -10.04 -12.99 -21.15
C GLU A 47 -9.86 -13.32 -19.65
N LEU A 48 -9.05 -12.50 -19.00
CA LEU A 48 -8.74 -12.67 -17.58
C LEU A 48 -9.97 -12.38 -16.71
N ASP A 49 -10.47 -13.38 -16.06
CA ASP A 49 -11.64 -13.35 -15.21
C ASP A 49 -11.45 -12.56 -13.90
N CYS A 50 -12.55 -12.06 -13.35
CA CYS A 50 -12.53 -11.34 -12.08
C CYS A 50 -13.84 -11.46 -11.29
N TYR A 51 -13.70 -11.37 -9.97
CA TYR A 51 -14.79 -11.13 -9.04
C TYR A 51 -14.81 -9.65 -8.65
N VAL A 52 -15.99 -9.02 -8.64
CA VAL A 52 -16.19 -7.66 -8.12
C VAL A 52 -16.88 -7.77 -6.77
N LEU A 53 -16.15 -7.47 -5.71
CA LEU A 53 -16.63 -7.53 -4.32
C LEU A 53 -16.99 -6.14 -3.80
N GLY A 54 -17.93 -6.08 -2.86
CA GLY A 54 -18.35 -4.83 -2.22
C GLY A 54 -19.37 -4.00 -3.02
N ILE A 55 -19.85 -4.51 -4.16
CA ILE A 55 -20.99 -3.98 -4.92
C ILE A 55 -22.16 -4.95 -4.76
N PHE A 56 -23.24 -4.50 -4.12
CA PHE A 56 -24.38 -5.32 -3.71
C PHE A 56 -25.60 -5.20 -4.64
N GLU A 57 -25.37 -4.75 -5.87
CA GLU A 57 -26.36 -4.67 -6.94
C GLU A 57 -25.79 -5.25 -8.24
N PRO A 58 -26.62 -5.75 -9.15
CA PRO A 58 -26.17 -6.22 -10.44
C PRO A 58 -25.73 -5.03 -11.31
N ILE A 59 -24.52 -5.10 -11.86
CA ILE A 59 -23.93 -4.06 -12.71
C ILE A 59 -23.51 -4.63 -14.09
N LYS A 60 -23.18 -3.78 -15.04
CA LYS A 60 -22.74 -4.18 -16.38
C LYS A 60 -21.23 -4.00 -16.58
N GLU A 61 -20.63 -3.00 -15.96
CA GLU A 61 -19.22 -2.73 -15.97
C GLU A 61 -18.80 -2.07 -14.63
N PHE A 62 -17.53 -2.16 -14.29
CA PHE A 62 -17.00 -1.53 -13.10
C PHE A 62 -15.54 -1.10 -13.35
N LYS A 63 -15.11 -0.08 -12.62
CA LYS A 63 -13.70 0.29 -12.51
C LYS A 63 -13.35 0.37 -11.03
N GLY A 64 -12.46 -0.50 -10.60
CA GLY A 64 -12.06 -0.58 -9.20
C GLY A 64 -10.64 -1.07 -9.01
N LYS A 65 -10.20 -1.12 -7.77
CA LYS A 65 -8.85 -1.55 -7.39
C LYS A 65 -8.76 -3.07 -7.34
N CYS A 66 -7.75 -3.64 -7.97
CA CYS A 66 -7.38 -5.04 -7.81
C CYS A 66 -6.60 -5.22 -6.50
N ILE A 67 -7.19 -5.91 -5.53
CA ILE A 67 -6.60 -6.09 -4.20
C ILE A 67 -5.96 -7.47 -4.00
N ALA A 68 -6.32 -8.45 -4.83
CA ALA A 68 -5.82 -9.81 -4.72
C ALA A 68 -6.00 -10.57 -6.04
N ILE A 69 -5.34 -11.70 -6.15
CA ILE A 69 -5.50 -12.69 -7.21
C ILE A 69 -5.83 -14.02 -6.54
N ILE A 70 -6.87 -14.70 -7.01
CA ILE A 70 -7.11 -16.11 -6.74
C ILE A 70 -6.25 -16.89 -7.74
N HIS A 71 -5.19 -17.52 -7.25
CA HIS A 71 -4.33 -18.38 -8.03
C HIS A 71 -4.73 -19.84 -7.83
N ARG A 72 -5.22 -20.48 -8.87
CA ARG A 72 -5.62 -21.89 -8.84
C ARG A 72 -4.40 -22.79 -9.05
N LEU A 73 -4.12 -23.63 -8.07
CA LEU A 73 -2.95 -24.52 -8.09
C LEU A 73 -3.13 -25.75 -9.01
N ASN A 74 -4.34 -26.06 -9.39
CA ASN A 74 -4.71 -27.22 -10.21
C ASN A 74 -5.50 -26.83 -11.49
N ASP A 75 -5.43 -25.55 -11.89
CA ASP A 75 -6.08 -25.01 -13.05
C ASP A 75 -5.25 -23.80 -13.56
N ASN A 76 -5.40 -23.41 -14.83
CA ASN A 76 -4.68 -22.28 -15.43
C ASN A 76 -5.54 -21.01 -15.54
N ASP A 77 -6.61 -20.95 -14.76
CA ASP A 77 -7.63 -19.91 -14.83
C ASP A 77 -7.65 -19.09 -13.53
N ASP A 78 -6.65 -18.21 -13.39
CA ASP A 78 -6.54 -17.28 -12.27
C ASP A 78 -7.58 -16.16 -12.37
N LYS A 79 -7.99 -15.60 -11.22
CA LYS A 79 -9.03 -14.56 -11.16
C LYS A 79 -8.61 -13.36 -10.34
N LEU A 80 -8.93 -12.17 -10.83
CA LEU A 80 -8.70 -10.94 -10.07
C LEU A 80 -9.82 -10.69 -9.05
N ILE A 81 -9.47 -10.12 -7.93
CA ILE A 81 -10.41 -9.56 -6.95
C ILE A 81 -10.42 -8.04 -7.07
N ILE A 82 -11.52 -7.51 -7.58
CA ILE A 82 -11.71 -6.08 -7.84
C ILE A 82 -12.69 -5.52 -6.81
N VAL A 83 -12.37 -4.37 -6.22
CA VAL A 83 -13.18 -3.72 -5.19
C VAL A 83 -13.28 -2.20 -5.42
N PRO A 84 -14.27 -1.51 -4.85
CA PRO A 84 -14.25 -0.04 -4.70
C PRO A 84 -13.00 0.41 -3.93
N GLU A 85 -12.49 1.62 -4.22
CA GLU A 85 -11.23 2.13 -3.62
C GLU A 85 -11.28 2.23 -2.09
N ASP A 86 -12.46 2.48 -1.54
CA ASP A 86 -12.72 2.63 -0.10
C ASP A 86 -13.00 1.29 0.62
N ARG A 87 -13.01 0.17 -0.11
CA ARG A 87 -13.30 -1.14 0.47
C ARG A 87 -12.05 -1.99 0.64
N LYS A 88 -11.96 -2.62 1.80
CA LYS A 88 -10.90 -3.58 2.15
C LYS A 88 -11.56 -4.92 2.48
N PHE A 89 -10.91 -6.01 2.11
CA PHE A 89 -11.35 -7.37 2.42
C PHE A 89 -10.15 -8.18 2.90
N SER A 90 -10.28 -8.90 3.98
CA SER A 90 -9.30 -9.90 4.42
C SER A 90 -9.33 -11.12 3.49
N ASN A 91 -8.29 -11.96 3.55
CA ASN A 91 -8.27 -13.21 2.78
C ASN A 91 -9.47 -14.10 3.14
N LYS A 92 -9.81 -14.18 4.44
CA LYS A 92 -10.96 -14.96 4.91
C LYS A 92 -12.30 -14.48 4.34
N GLU A 93 -12.50 -13.16 4.25
CA GLU A 93 -13.71 -12.60 3.65
C GLU A 93 -13.76 -12.87 2.15
N ILE A 94 -12.63 -12.76 1.46
CA ILE A 94 -12.54 -13.11 0.02
C ILE A 94 -12.90 -14.57 -0.15
N ASP A 95 -12.26 -15.51 0.58
CA ASP A 95 -12.53 -16.94 0.50
C ASP A 95 -14.03 -17.26 0.65
N VAL A 96 -14.67 -16.67 1.65
CA VAL A 96 -16.12 -16.87 1.89
C VAL A 96 -16.96 -16.34 0.73
N LEU A 97 -16.62 -15.18 0.17
CA LEU A 97 -17.39 -14.56 -0.90
C LEU A 97 -17.25 -15.27 -2.26
N VAL A 98 -16.11 -15.96 -2.50
CA VAL A 98 -15.87 -16.69 -3.75
C VAL A 98 -16.06 -18.22 -3.59
N GLU A 99 -16.34 -18.72 -2.38
CA GLU A 99 -16.47 -20.16 -2.07
C GLU A 99 -17.47 -20.88 -3.00
N PHE A 100 -18.53 -20.21 -3.43
CA PHE A 100 -19.54 -20.78 -4.31
C PHE A 100 -18.95 -21.41 -5.59
N GLN A 101 -17.84 -20.89 -6.08
CA GLN A 101 -17.11 -21.38 -7.26
C GLN A 101 -15.75 -21.95 -6.88
N GLU A 102 -14.96 -21.27 -6.03
CA GLU A 102 -13.58 -21.65 -5.77
C GLU A 102 -13.42 -22.88 -4.87
N LYS A 103 -14.46 -23.32 -4.14
CA LYS A 103 -14.44 -24.58 -3.36
C LYS A 103 -14.14 -25.84 -4.20
N PHE A 104 -14.27 -25.77 -5.51
CA PHE A 104 -13.97 -26.90 -6.42
C PHE A 104 -12.49 -26.93 -6.84
N PHE A 105 -11.70 -25.90 -6.49
CA PHE A 105 -10.31 -25.73 -6.87
C PHE A 105 -9.42 -25.63 -5.64
N LYS A 106 -8.20 -26.14 -5.76
CA LYS A 106 -7.14 -25.77 -4.81
C LYS A 106 -6.61 -24.42 -5.24
N HIS A 107 -6.68 -23.44 -4.36
CA HIS A 107 -6.23 -22.09 -4.68
C HIS A 107 -5.51 -21.42 -3.50
N GLU A 108 -4.78 -20.38 -3.81
CA GLU A 108 -4.20 -19.46 -2.84
C GLU A 108 -4.56 -18.01 -3.23
N ILE A 109 -4.60 -17.14 -2.23
CA ILE A 109 -4.84 -15.72 -2.44
C ILE A 109 -3.50 -15.01 -2.48
N ILE A 110 -3.10 -14.54 -3.66
CA ILE A 110 -1.90 -13.74 -3.87
C ILE A 110 -2.27 -12.27 -3.70
N ARG A 111 -1.52 -11.58 -2.84
CA ARG A 111 -1.52 -10.12 -2.73
C ARG A 111 -0.17 -9.57 -3.12
N GLU A 112 -0.09 -8.28 -3.32
CA GLU A 112 1.22 -7.64 -3.34
C GLU A 112 1.87 -7.87 -1.98
N ASN A 113 2.97 -8.60 -1.97
CA ASN A 113 3.76 -8.79 -0.76
C ASN A 113 4.36 -7.44 -0.41
N ILE A 114 4.10 -6.96 0.79
CA ILE A 114 4.87 -5.86 1.36
C ILE A 114 6.25 -6.43 1.65
N GLU A 115 7.24 -6.01 0.88
CA GLU A 115 8.63 -6.30 1.22
C GLU A 115 9.03 -5.39 2.38
N PHE A 116 9.36 -5.98 3.52
CA PHE A 116 9.81 -5.26 4.68
C PHE A 116 11.33 -5.10 4.64
N ASN A 117 11.80 -3.88 4.86
CA ASN A 117 13.22 -3.63 5.07
C ASN A 117 13.69 -4.34 6.34
N SER A 118 14.97 -4.73 6.37
CA SER A 118 15.56 -5.40 7.54
C SER A 118 15.64 -4.51 8.79
N LEU A 119 15.59 -3.20 8.61
CA LEU A 119 15.47 -2.20 9.68
C LEU A 119 14.35 -1.22 9.32
N ILE A 120 13.36 -1.10 10.19
CA ILE A 120 12.23 -0.18 10.04
C ILE A 120 12.07 0.58 11.36
N PRO A 121 12.26 1.89 11.39
CA PRO A 121 11.98 2.69 12.58
C PRO A 121 10.49 2.65 12.91
N GLU A 122 10.17 2.51 14.21
CA GLU A 122 8.82 2.69 14.73
C GLU A 122 8.82 3.92 15.63
N LEU A 123 7.99 4.92 15.29
CA LEU A 123 7.94 6.21 15.94
C LEU A 123 6.64 6.35 16.73
N SER A 124 6.76 6.56 18.04
CA SER A 124 5.63 6.96 18.87
C SER A 124 5.27 8.41 18.56
N VAL A 125 4.02 8.68 18.18
CA VAL A 125 3.53 10.02 17.83
C VAL A 125 2.45 10.49 18.81
N SER A 126 2.31 11.79 18.99
CA SER A 126 1.31 12.36 19.90
C SER A 126 -0.11 12.31 19.32
N ASN A 127 -0.22 12.36 18.00
CA ASN A 127 -1.49 12.29 17.27
C ASN A 127 -1.29 11.67 15.87
N ILE A 128 -1.85 10.49 15.66
CA ILE A 128 -1.65 9.72 14.44
C ILE A 128 -2.14 10.45 13.17
N GLU A 129 -3.27 11.17 13.24
CA GLU A 129 -3.84 11.86 12.08
C GLU A 129 -3.00 13.08 11.67
N ASN A 130 -2.39 13.78 12.64
CA ASN A 130 -1.48 14.88 12.35
C ASN A 130 -0.19 14.36 11.69
N SER A 131 0.37 13.28 12.24
CA SER A 131 1.59 12.67 11.70
C SER A 131 1.35 12.10 10.31
N LYS A 132 0.24 11.39 10.07
CA LYS A 132 -0.12 10.89 8.73
C LYS A 132 -0.14 12.01 7.70
N ARG A 133 -0.86 13.11 7.97
CA ARG A 133 -0.93 14.27 7.06
C ARG A 133 0.45 14.86 6.78
N PHE A 134 1.26 15.00 7.81
CA PHE A 134 2.62 15.50 7.65
C PHE A 134 3.47 14.59 6.75
N TYR A 135 3.46 13.28 7.00
CA TYR A 135 4.21 12.33 6.17
C TYR A 135 3.65 12.21 4.74
N GLU A 136 2.33 12.37 4.54
CA GLU A 136 1.72 12.48 3.21
C GLU A 136 2.21 13.73 2.46
N ASP A 137 2.35 14.86 3.15
CA ASP A 137 2.94 16.08 2.57
C ASP A 137 4.40 15.88 2.15
N LEU A 138 5.17 15.07 2.87
CA LEU A 138 6.52 14.66 2.50
C LEU A 138 6.55 13.67 1.32
N GLY A 139 5.40 13.11 0.92
CA GLY A 139 5.28 12.16 -0.20
C GLY A 139 5.20 10.70 0.24
N PHE A 140 5.19 10.39 1.54
CA PHE A 140 4.94 9.04 2.02
C PHE A 140 3.53 8.57 1.65
N LYS A 141 3.39 7.28 1.40
CA LYS A 141 2.11 6.61 1.18
C LYS A 141 1.85 5.62 2.30
N THR A 142 0.62 5.60 2.77
CA THR A 142 0.18 4.55 3.68
C THR A 142 0.09 3.23 2.92
N ILE A 143 0.83 2.22 3.39
CA ILE A 143 0.82 0.86 2.83
C ILE A 143 -0.27 0.03 3.51
N TYR A 144 -0.32 0.06 4.84
CA TYR A 144 -1.42 -0.51 5.61
C TYR A 144 -1.58 0.20 6.96
N GLU A 145 -2.74 0.00 7.60
CA GLU A 145 -3.09 0.57 8.89
C GLU A 145 -3.74 -0.47 9.80
N ARG A 146 -3.59 -0.27 11.08
CA ARG A 146 -4.42 -0.87 12.14
C ARG A 146 -5.09 0.28 12.88
N ILE A 147 -6.33 0.60 12.48
CA ILE A 147 -7.07 1.78 12.95
C ILE A 147 -7.34 1.68 14.46
N GLU A 148 -7.67 0.47 14.94
CA GLU A 148 -7.91 0.16 16.35
C GLU A 148 -6.69 0.39 17.23
N ASP A 149 -5.48 0.20 16.68
CA ASP A 149 -4.20 0.42 17.36
C ASP A 149 -3.66 1.85 17.13
N LYS A 150 -4.34 2.65 16.30
CA LYS A 150 -3.86 3.96 15.84
C LYS A 150 -2.45 3.86 15.25
N PHE A 151 -2.24 2.86 14.41
CA PHE A 151 -0.98 2.51 13.78
C PHE A 151 -1.06 2.67 12.27
N SER A 152 0.02 3.17 11.66
CA SER A 152 0.16 3.24 10.22
C SER A 152 1.58 2.85 9.78
N PHE A 153 1.67 1.98 8.77
CA PHE A 153 2.91 1.65 8.07
C PHE A 153 2.97 2.49 6.80
N ILE A 154 3.99 3.33 6.69
CA ILE A 154 4.15 4.32 5.64
C ILE A 154 5.44 4.10 4.87
N GLN A 155 5.45 4.45 3.58
CA GLN A 155 6.62 4.27 2.71
C GLN A 155 6.78 5.43 1.74
N LEU A 156 8.02 5.89 1.59
CA LEU A 156 8.48 6.80 0.53
C LEU A 156 9.64 6.13 -0.21
N GLU A 157 9.42 5.79 -1.50
CA GLU A 157 10.37 4.97 -2.26
C GLU A 157 10.72 3.68 -1.49
N ASP A 158 12.00 3.44 -1.16
CA ASP A 158 12.42 2.29 -0.35
C ASP A 158 12.48 2.59 1.16
N ASN A 159 12.14 3.82 1.57
CA ASN A 159 12.17 4.20 2.99
C ASN A 159 10.85 3.83 3.67
N GLN A 160 10.92 2.99 4.68
CA GLN A 160 9.77 2.50 5.45
C GLN A 160 9.84 2.98 6.90
N ILE A 161 8.70 3.44 7.41
CA ILE A 161 8.53 3.90 8.79
C ILE A 161 7.21 3.37 9.32
N MET A 162 7.18 2.95 10.57
CA MET A 162 5.97 2.72 11.36
C MET A 162 5.71 3.94 12.24
N ILE A 163 4.46 4.38 12.30
CA ILE A 163 4.00 5.42 13.23
C ILE A 163 2.84 4.89 14.05
N GLU A 164 2.89 5.05 15.36
CA GLU A 164 1.84 4.61 16.29
C GLU A 164 1.56 5.71 17.29
N GLU A 165 0.28 6.01 17.56
CA GLU A 165 -0.06 6.95 18.61
C GLU A 165 0.35 6.40 19.98
N GLN A 166 0.87 7.25 20.86
CA GLN A 166 1.36 6.84 22.17
C GLN A 166 0.35 5.99 22.96
N ASN A 167 0.77 4.78 23.32
CA ASN A 167 -0.03 3.81 24.05
C ASN A 167 0.69 3.26 25.30
N ASN A 168 1.87 3.78 25.63
CA ASN A 168 2.77 3.36 26.72
C ASN A 168 3.38 1.95 26.58
N ASN A 169 3.22 1.27 25.45
CA ASN A 169 3.77 -0.08 25.25
C ASN A 169 5.29 -0.06 25.02
N TRP A 170 5.81 0.97 24.35
CA TRP A 170 7.19 1.04 23.88
C TRP A 170 8.03 2.11 24.58
N ASN A 171 7.48 2.77 25.61
CA ASN A 171 8.15 3.85 26.28
C ASN A 171 9.16 3.31 27.32
N VAL A 172 10.43 3.61 27.12
CA VAL A 172 11.50 3.31 28.09
C VAL A 172 11.68 4.41 29.15
N GLY A 173 10.86 5.46 29.07
CA GLY A 173 10.86 6.61 29.97
C GLY A 173 9.77 7.59 29.60
N LYS A 174 9.78 8.78 30.22
CA LYS A 174 8.84 9.85 29.92
C LYS A 174 9.06 10.39 28.51
N MET A 175 8.01 10.41 27.69
CA MET A 175 8.05 11.03 26.39
C MET A 175 7.84 12.54 26.53
N GLU A 176 8.85 13.31 26.13
CA GLU A 176 8.83 14.77 26.15
C GLU A 176 9.29 15.31 24.78
N TYR A 177 8.61 16.34 24.29
CA TYR A 177 9.01 17.00 23.06
C TYR A 177 10.38 17.70 23.21
N PRO A 178 11.30 17.59 22.23
CA PRO A 178 11.18 16.81 20.99
C PRO A 178 11.42 15.31 21.21
N TYR A 179 10.54 14.47 20.65
CA TYR A 179 10.76 13.02 20.62
C TYR A 179 11.97 12.69 19.76
N GLY A 180 12.61 11.57 20.00
CA GLY A 180 13.80 11.19 19.24
C GLY A 180 15.00 12.13 19.43
N ASN A 181 15.08 12.83 20.58
CA ASN A 181 16.21 13.70 20.87
C ASN A 181 17.55 12.93 20.77
N GLY A 182 18.48 13.42 19.94
CA GLY A 182 19.73 12.75 19.62
C GLY A 182 19.66 11.70 18.50
N ILE A 183 18.47 11.51 17.88
CA ILE A 183 18.27 10.63 16.73
C ILE A 183 17.97 11.49 15.50
N ASN A 184 18.65 11.17 14.37
CA ASN A 184 18.17 11.59 13.07
C ASN A 184 18.03 10.35 12.16
N ILE A 185 16.98 10.32 11.36
CA ILE A 185 16.69 9.23 10.44
C ILE A 185 17.14 9.68 9.05
N SER A 186 18.17 9.02 8.52
CA SER A 186 18.69 9.29 7.18
C SER A 186 17.95 8.44 6.16
N MET A 187 17.43 9.08 5.12
CA MET A 187 16.60 8.49 4.08
C MET A 187 17.13 8.93 2.72
N SER A 188 17.66 7.99 1.94
CA SER A 188 18.04 8.26 0.56
C SER A 188 16.81 8.27 -0.33
N VAL A 189 16.76 9.23 -1.26
CA VAL A 189 15.68 9.40 -2.24
C VAL A 189 16.26 9.58 -3.65
N ASN A 190 15.50 9.18 -4.66
CA ASN A 190 15.96 9.21 -6.05
C ASN A 190 16.31 10.62 -6.57
N ASP A 191 15.61 11.65 -6.07
CA ASP A 191 15.83 13.05 -6.48
C ASP A 191 15.55 13.98 -5.29
N VAL A 192 16.56 14.17 -4.46
CA VAL A 192 16.47 15.01 -3.26
C VAL A 192 16.19 16.47 -3.59
N LYS A 193 16.67 16.97 -4.74
CA LYS A 193 16.45 18.37 -5.16
C LYS A 193 15.01 18.60 -5.58
N LYS A 194 14.42 17.64 -6.29
CA LYS A 194 13.01 17.67 -6.64
C LYS A 194 12.13 17.62 -5.40
N LEU A 195 12.39 16.67 -4.50
CA LEU A 195 11.64 16.55 -3.23
C LEU A 195 11.71 17.86 -2.44
N TYR A 196 12.92 18.44 -2.28
CA TYR A 196 13.09 19.73 -1.62
C TYR A 196 12.24 20.82 -2.27
N GLY A 197 12.24 20.93 -3.61
CA GLY A 197 11.43 21.90 -4.36
C GLY A 197 9.93 21.71 -4.12
N ASP A 198 9.44 20.47 -4.16
CA ASP A 198 8.04 20.13 -3.91
C ASP A 198 7.61 20.53 -2.49
N LEU A 199 8.45 20.30 -1.49
CA LEU A 199 8.17 20.67 -0.09
C LEU A 199 8.16 22.19 0.12
N LYS A 200 9.02 22.94 -0.58
CA LYS A 200 9.00 24.43 -0.56
C LYS A 200 7.69 24.97 -1.15
N VAL A 201 7.19 24.38 -2.23
CA VAL A 201 5.89 24.75 -2.84
C VAL A 201 4.75 24.47 -1.85
N LYS A 202 4.77 23.36 -1.14
CA LYS A 202 3.81 22.99 -0.09
C LYS A 202 3.99 23.78 1.21
N GLN A 203 5.00 24.63 1.30
CA GLN A 203 5.35 25.44 2.49
C GLN A 203 5.64 24.59 3.74
N VAL A 204 6.17 23.38 3.55
CA VAL A 204 6.65 22.55 4.66
C VAL A 204 7.83 23.24 5.33
N LYS A 205 7.78 23.35 6.66
CA LYS A 205 8.86 23.98 7.44
C LYS A 205 10.08 23.06 7.45
N LEU A 206 11.19 23.57 6.92
CA LEU A 206 12.46 22.86 6.95
C LEU A 206 13.20 23.14 8.27
N PHE A 207 13.90 22.13 8.79
CA PHE A 207 14.86 22.28 9.86
C PHE A 207 16.21 22.80 9.34
N MET A 208 16.62 22.30 8.18
CA MET A 208 17.82 22.74 7.47
C MET A 208 17.54 22.75 5.96
N ASP A 209 17.90 23.87 5.31
CA ASP A 209 17.78 24.01 3.86
C ASP A 209 18.75 23.08 3.12
N LEU A 210 18.45 22.83 1.82
CA LEU A 210 19.29 21.99 0.96
C LEU A 210 20.71 22.52 0.89
N LYS A 211 21.67 21.67 1.16
CA LYS A 211 23.11 21.93 1.03
C LYS A 211 23.86 20.70 0.55
N VAL A 212 25.05 20.92 0.06
CA VAL A 212 26.03 19.86 -0.24
C VAL A 212 26.91 19.67 0.99
N ASN A 213 26.96 18.45 1.50
CA ASN A 213 27.90 18.06 2.55
C ASN A 213 28.96 17.12 1.98
N GLU A 214 30.15 17.17 2.58
CA GLU A 214 31.24 16.27 2.25
C GLU A 214 31.45 15.28 3.40
N TYR A 215 31.40 13.99 3.05
CA TYR A 215 31.66 12.90 3.97
C TYR A 215 32.90 12.13 3.58
N ARG A 216 33.81 11.93 4.53
CA ARG A 216 35.00 11.13 4.31
C ARG A 216 34.76 9.68 4.74
N VAL A 217 35.00 8.78 3.81
CA VAL A 217 35.06 7.33 4.07
C VAL A 217 36.47 6.88 3.70
N ASP A 218 37.26 6.55 4.70
CA ASP A 218 38.71 6.27 4.57
C ASP A 218 39.47 7.42 3.86
N ASN A 219 39.94 7.19 2.66
CA ASN A 219 40.69 8.17 1.83
C ASN A 219 39.84 8.78 0.71
N VAL A 220 38.54 8.50 0.67
CA VAL A 220 37.64 9.00 -0.36
C VAL A 220 36.65 10.00 0.26
N VAL A 221 36.44 11.12 -0.43
CA VAL A 221 35.43 12.12 -0.05
C VAL A 221 34.20 11.95 -0.96
N PHE A 222 33.03 11.78 -0.37
CA PHE A 222 31.77 11.74 -1.05
C PHE A 222 31.04 13.05 -0.82
N GLN A 223 30.39 13.58 -1.86
CA GLN A 223 29.48 14.70 -1.76
C GLN A 223 28.05 14.17 -1.72
N ASP A 224 27.23 14.74 -0.85
CA ASP A 224 25.84 14.35 -0.62
C ASP A 224 24.99 15.61 -0.57
N ASN A 225 23.93 15.69 -1.38
CA ASN A 225 22.93 16.74 -1.27
C ASN A 225 21.95 16.35 -0.18
N GLU A 226 21.75 17.18 0.82
CA GLU A 226 20.85 16.86 1.91
C GLU A 226 20.06 18.06 2.42
N PHE A 227 18.86 17.82 2.92
CA PHE A 227 18.09 18.74 3.72
C PHE A 227 17.42 18.01 4.88
N LEU A 228 16.99 18.76 5.91
CA LEU A 228 16.34 18.18 7.08
C LEU A 228 14.98 18.80 7.33
N VAL A 229 14.06 17.94 7.78
CA VAL A 229 12.72 18.31 8.22
C VAL A 229 12.52 17.76 9.63
N GLN A 230 11.82 18.50 10.48
CA GLN A 230 11.40 18.01 11.78
C GLN A 230 9.90 17.70 11.73
N ASP A 231 9.52 16.51 12.14
CA ASP A 231 8.13 16.09 12.17
C ASP A 231 7.35 16.78 13.32
N PRO A 232 6.01 16.65 13.39
CA PRO A 232 5.21 17.29 14.43
C PRO A 232 5.59 16.94 15.87
N ASP A 233 6.19 15.76 16.09
CA ASP A 233 6.58 15.25 17.40
C ASP A 233 8.07 15.49 17.70
N GLY A 234 8.81 16.06 16.76
CA GLY A 234 10.20 16.47 16.96
C GLY A 234 11.24 15.48 16.44
N TYR A 235 10.85 14.42 15.75
CA TYR A 235 11.78 13.52 15.07
C TYR A 235 12.47 14.23 13.90
N LEU A 236 13.77 14.06 13.80
CA LEU A 236 14.57 14.70 12.77
C LEU A 236 14.76 13.74 11.58
N LEU A 237 14.26 14.15 10.43
CA LEU A 237 14.29 13.41 9.18
C LEU A 237 15.29 14.06 8.24
N ARG A 238 16.29 13.31 7.78
CA ARG A 238 17.29 13.76 6.82
C ARG A 238 17.09 13.07 5.49
N PHE A 239 16.84 13.86 4.45
CA PHE A 239 16.70 13.38 3.07
C PHE A 239 18.00 13.65 2.32
N ASN A 240 18.49 12.66 1.60
CA ASN A 240 19.75 12.70 0.84
C ASN A 240 19.66 11.89 -0.46
N ASP A 241 20.64 12.07 -1.37
CA ASP A 241 20.76 11.33 -2.64
C ASP A 241 21.90 10.28 -2.62
#